data_1635bcb4c76959f292ce78fb2cf59e02
#
_entry.id   1635bcb4c76959f292ce78fb2cf59e02
#
_cell.length_a   1.000
_cell.length_b   1.000
_cell.length_c   1.000
_cell.angle_alpha   90.00
_cell.angle_beta   90.00
_cell.angle_gamma   90.00
#
_symmetry.space_group_name_H-M   'P 1'
#
loop_
_entity.id
_entity.type
_entity.pdbx_description
1 polymer ?
#
loop_
_entity_poly.entity_id
_entity_poly.type
_entity_poly.pdbx_seq_one_letter_code
_entity_poly.pdbx_strand_id
1 'polypeptide(L)'
;MRVATGILLASGLVASPVMAQQAAPASGPSQATQAPTQAKSAAKPTRYHPDRFAGRAGSYYKLTWGVDSLAVKWAESGEVIRFGYRVLDADKAKVLNDKKSEPSLIDPRAGVKLVVPALENVGQLRQSAPPENGKSYWMVFSNKGRPVKRGDRVNVVIGQFQANGLIVD
;
A
#
# COMPACT_ATOMS: atom_id res chain seq x y z
N MET A 1 21.16 -9.11 54.11
CA MET A 1 21.66 -10.49 54.07
C MET A 1 21.97 -10.74 52.60
N ARG A 2 23.22 -10.59 52.10
CA ARG A 2 24.34 -11.56 52.09
C ARG A 2 23.84 -12.90 51.51
N VAL A 3 24.37 -13.49 50.42
CA VAL A 3 25.77 -13.84 50.01
C VAL A 3 25.71 -14.17 48.52
N ALA A 4 26.47 -13.66 47.57
CA ALA A 4 27.84 -14.00 47.26
C ALA A 4 28.05 -15.38 46.56
N THR A 5 28.64 -15.30 45.37
CA THR A 5 29.89 -15.95 44.91
C THR A 5 29.76 -17.29 44.15
N GLY A 6 30.41 -17.31 43.00
CA GLY A 6 30.76 -18.51 42.28
C GLY A 6 31.36 -18.26 40.89
N ILE A 7 32.65 -17.90 40.85
CA ILE A 7 33.56 -17.87 39.70
C ILE A 7 33.92 -19.32 39.35
N LEU A 8 34.03 -19.71 38.08
CA LEU A 8 35.09 -20.65 37.63
C LEU A 8 35.39 -20.44 36.13
N LEU A 9 36.65 -20.07 35.91
CA LEU A 9 37.42 -20.09 34.68
C LEU A 9 37.80 -21.54 34.30
N ALA A 10 37.81 -21.82 33.01
CA ALA A 10 38.75 -22.83 32.48
C ALA A 10 39.14 -22.48 31.04
N SER A 11 40.38 -22.13 30.90
CA SER A 11 41.16 -21.97 29.67
C SER A 11 41.41 -23.31 29.00
N GLY A 12 41.46 -23.35 27.70
CA GLY A 12 41.92 -24.49 26.90
C GLY A 12 42.46 -24.03 25.57
N LEU A 13 43.73 -23.74 25.58
CA LEU A 13 44.58 -23.41 24.43
C LEU A 13 45.20 -24.73 23.93
N VAL A 14 45.04 -25.07 22.65
CA VAL A 14 45.97 -26.03 21.98
C VAL A 14 46.23 -25.58 20.54
N ALA A 15 47.50 -25.56 20.27
CA ALA A 15 48.23 -25.06 19.12
C ALA A 15 48.20 -25.98 17.89
N SER A 16 48.55 -25.35 16.77
CA SER A 16 48.86 -25.88 15.43
C SER A 16 49.92 -26.95 15.41
N PRO A 17 50.11 -27.70 14.30
CA PRO A 17 51.15 -27.27 13.39
C PRO A 17 50.87 -27.40 11.86
N VAL A 18 51.54 -26.55 11.15
CA VAL A 18 52.02 -26.48 9.78
C VAL A 18 52.63 -27.82 9.28
N MET A 19 52.34 -28.20 8.04
CA MET A 19 53.38 -28.78 7.13
C MET A 19 52.95 -28.48 5.67
N ALA A 20 53.95 -27.99 4.99
CA ALA A 20 54.05 -27.65 3.60
C ALA A 20 54.35 -28.86 2.70
N GLN A 21 54.15 -28.66 1.43
CA GLN A 21 54.95 -29.13 0.28
C GLN A 21 54.09 -29.64 -0.86
N GLN A 22 54.01 -28.98 -1.95
CA GLN A 22 54.92 -28.76 -3.09
C GLN A 22 54.59 -29.66 -4.28
N ALA A 23 54.51 -29.04 -5.41
CA ALA A 23 54.78 -29.43 -6.77
C ALA A 23 53.62 -29.55 -7.76
N ALA A 24 53.63 -28.62 -8.68
CA ALA A 24 53.04 -28.70 -10.03
C ALA A 24 53.90 -29.68 -10.89
N PRO A 25 53.61 -30.04 -12.17
CA PRO A 25 52.94 -29.18 -13.16
C PRO A 25 52.05 -29.91 -14.20
N ALA A 26 51.46 -29.10 -15.06
CA ALA A 26 51.26 -29.25 -16.49
C ALA A 26 49.92 -29.72 -17.04
N SER A 27 49.42 -28.85 -17.85
CA SER A 27 48.90 -29.01 -19.21
C SER A 27 47.39 -29.29 -19.41
N GLY A 28 46.76 -28.31 -20.01
CA GLY A 28 45.68 -28.53 -20.93
C GLY A 28 44.54 -27.51 -20.88
N PRO A 29 44.32 -26.70 -21.92
CA PRO A 29 43.28 -25.71 -21.91
C PRO A 29 41.93 -26.32 -22.32
N SER A 30 40.96 -26.25 -21.43
CA SER A 30 39.56 -26.36 -21.84
C SER A 30 38.85 -25.07 -21.48
N GLN A 31 38.70 -24.26 -22.51
CA GLN A 31 37.82 -23.10 -22.48
C GLN A 31 36.39 -23.58 -22.29
N ALA A 32 35.88 -23.53 -21.09
CA ALA A 32 34.48 -23.52 -20.84
C ALA A 32 34.05 -22.05 -20.79
N THR A 33 33.42 -21.61 -21.83
CA THR A 33 32.73 -20.32 -21.97
C THR A 33 31.73 -20.16 -20.83
N GLN A 34 32.13 -19.47 -19.78
CA GLN A 34 31.22 -19.01 -18.76
C GLN A 34 30.48 -17.80 -19.33
N ALA A 35 29.23 -18.03 -19.71
CA ALA A 35 28.30 -16.95 -19.96
C ALA A 35 28.24 -16.07 -18.68
N PRO A 36 28.29 -14.74 -18.82
CA PRO A 36 28.12 -13.86 -17.69
C PRO A 36 26.70 -14.04 -17.16
N THR A 37 26.57 -14.68 -16.04
CA THR A 37 25.35 -14.59 -15.23
C THR A 37 25.18 -13.12 -14.87
N GLN A 38 24.36 -12.43 -15.66
CA GLN A 38 23.89 -11.09 -15.32
C GLN A 38 23.19 -11.23 -13.97
N ALA A 39 23.89 -10.84 -12.92
CA ALA A 39 23.28 -10.55 -11.65
C ALA A 39 22.18 -9.53 -11.93
N LYS A 40 20.94 -10.00 -11.91
CA LYS A 40 19.74 -9.20 -12.02
C LYS A 40 19.82 -8.21 -10.87
N SER A 41 20.34 -7.01 -11.17
CA SER A 41 20.39 -5.90 -10.24
C SER A 41 19.00 -5.79 -9.64
N ALA A 42 18.90 -6.04 -8.35
CA ALA A 42 17.66 -5.80 -7.61
C ALA A 42 17.37 -4.30 -7.74
N ALA A 43 16.56 -3.95 -8.71
CA ALA A 43 16.07 -2.60 -8.90
C ALA A 43 15.45 -2.19 -7.56
N LYS A 44 15.99 -1.11 -6.96
CA LYS A 44 15.35 -0.43 -5.83
C LYS A 44 13.86 -0.36 -6.14
N PRO A 45 12.96 -0.73 -5.20
CA PRO A 45 11.54 -0.58 -5.42
C PRO A 45 11.30 0.90 -5.73
N THR A 46 11.01 1.17 -6.98
CA THR A 46 10.57 2.48 -7.42
C THR A 46 9.38 2.81 -6.54
N ARG A 47 9.32 3.99 -5.98
CA ARG A 47 8.14 4.53 -5.29
C ARG A 47 6.94 4.71 -6.25
N TYR A 48 6.98 4.03 -7.37
CA TYR A 48 5.89 3.86 -8.28
C TYR A 48 4.92 2.88 -7.64
N HIS A 49 3.91 3.42 -6.98
CA HIS A 49 2.77 2.63 -6.59
C HIS A 49 2.16 2.08 -7.89
N PRO A 50 2.18 0.76 -8.09
CA PRO A 50 1.55 0.17 -9.26
C PRO A 50 0.11 0.67 -9.27
N ASP A 51 -0.21 1.33 -10.33
CA ASP A 51 -1.44 2.02 -10.63
C ASP A 51 -2.62 1.63 -9.75
N ARG A 52 -3.05 2.57 -8.94
CA ARG A 52 -4.35 2.53 -8.26
C ARG A 52 -5.48 2.37 -9.29
N PHE A 53 -5.13 2.51 -10.55
CA PHE A 53 -5.99 2.36 -11.72
C PHE A 53 -5.27 1.56 -12.78
N ALA A 54 -5.87 0.50 -13.26
CA ALA A 54 -5.44 -0.10 -14.51
C ALA A 54 -5.44 1.00 -15.59
N GLY A 55 -4.31 1.26 -16.20
CA GLY A 55 -3.94 2.34 -17.11
C GLY A 55 -5.01 3.29 -17.67
N ARG A 56 -6.11 2.79 -18.25
CA ARG A 56 -7.19 3.62 -18.82
C ARG A 56 -8.20 4.15 -17.79
N ALA A 57 -8.27 3.58 -16.60
CA ALA A 57 -9.27 3.98 -15.61
C ALA A 57 -9.08 5.42 -15.12
N GLY A 58 -7.82 5.88 -14.99
CA GLY A 58 -7.53 7.27 -14.65
C GLY A 58 -8.10 8.27 -15.67
N SER A 59 -7.98 7.96 -16.96
CA SER A 59 -8.56 8.79 -18.04
C SER A 59 -10.09 8.76 -18.01
N TYR A 60 -10.70 7.61 -17.72
CA TYR A 60 -12.14 7.48 -17.58
C TYR A 60 -12.69 8.39 -16.47
N TYR A 61 -12.08 8.39 -15.28
CA TYR A 61 -12.55 9.24 -14.18
C TYR A 61 -12.41 10.72 -14.48
N LYS A 62 -11.34 11.12 -15.17
CA LYS A 62 -11.14 12.51 -15.61
C LYS A 62 -12.22 12.96 -16.60
N LEU A 63 -12.48 12.14 -17.62
CA LEU A 63 -13.40 12.50 -18.71
C LEU A 63 -14.86 12.44 -18.28
N THR A 64 -15.24 11.40 -17.57
CA THR A 64 -16.65 11.14 -17.21
C THR A 64 -17.06 11.88 -15.95
N TRP A 65 -16.22 11.87 -14.92
CA TRP A 65 -16.55 12.37 -13.59
C TRP A 65 -15.81 13.64 -13.19
N GLY A 66 -14.91 14.14 -14.03
CA GLY A 66 -14.15 15.34 -13.76
C GLY A 66 -13.27 15.26 -12.51
N VAL A 67 -12.77 14.07 -12.16
CA VAL A 67 -11.96 13.85 -10.97
C VAL A 67 -10.69 13.07 -11.29
N ASP A 68 -9.66 13.30 -10.48
CA ASP A 68 -8.43 12.50 -10.51
C ASP A 68 -7.89 12.26 -9.10
N SER A 69 -6.69 11.67 -9.02
CA SER A 69 -5.97 11.42 -7.76
C SER A 69 -6.80 10.66 -6.73
N LEU A 70 -7.64 9.73 -7.21
CA LEU A 70 -8.42 8.88 -6.32
C LEU A 70 -7.48 8.07 -5.44
N ALA A 71 -7.67 8.12 -4.14
CA ALA A 71 -6.83 7.46 -3.17
C ALA A 71 -7.67 6.85 -2.04
N VAL A 72 -7.35 5.63 -1.66
CA VAL A 72 -7.93 4.98 -0.48
C VAL A 72 -6.81 4.77 0.52
N LYS A 73 -6.97 5.29 1.72
CA LYS A 73 -5.96 5.23 2.77
C LYS A 73 -6.51 4.59 4.04
N TRP A 74 -5.73 3.71 4.59
CA TRP A 74 -5.96 3.14 5.91
C TRP A 74 -5.58 4.18 6.98
N ALA A 75 -6.47 4.52 7.87
CA ALA A 75 -6.29 5.60 8.84
C ALA A 75 -6.76 5.16 10.23
N GLU A 76 -6.42 5.96 11.25
CA GLU A 76 -6.79 5.72 12.65
C GLU A 76 -6.54 4.26 13.08
N SER A 77 -5.32 3.79 12.85
CA SER A 77 -4.91 2.41 13.13
C SER A 77 -5.83 1.36 12.49
N GLY A 78 -6.52 1.73 11.40
CA GLY A 78 -7.40 0.87 10.63
C GLY A 78 -8.86 0.85 11.03
N GLU A 79 -9.25 1.62 12.03
CA GLU A 79 -10.67 1.75 12.40
C GLU A 79 -11.49 2.51 11.35
N VAL A 80 -10.80 3.25 10.47
CA VAL A 80 -11.44 3.95 9.37
C VAL A 80 -10.63 3.84 8.09
N ILE A 81 -11.33 3.89 6.96
CA ILE A 81 -10.76 3.97 5.62
C ILE A 81 -11.12 5.33 5.04
N ARG A 82 -10.11 6.12 4.64
CA ARG A 82 -10.30 7.43 4.04
C ARG A 82 -10.21 7.32 2.53
N PHE A 83 -11.26 7.72 1.83
CA PHE A 83 -11.26 7.93 0.38
C PHE A 83 -11.08 9.41 0.07
N GLY A 84 -10.19 9.73 -0.86
CA GLY A 84 -9.93 11.08 -1.32
C GLY A 84 -9.89 11.15 -2.83
N TYR A 85 -10.23 12.32 -3.38
CA TYR A 85 -10.16 12.64 -4.81
C TYR A 85 -9.95 14.13 -5.01
N ARG A 86 -9.42 14.51 -6.18
CA ARG A 86 -9.28 15.90 -6.60
C ARG A 86 -10.25 16.20 -7.73
N VAL A 87 -10.94 17.33 -7.64
CA VAL A 87 -11.88 17.80 -8.65
C VAL A 87 -11.12 18.54 -9.75
N LEU A 88 -11.38 18.18 -11.00
CA LEU A 88 -10.89 18.85 -12.21
C LEU A 88 -11.99 19.64 -12.89
N ASP A 89 -13.23 19.12 -12.83
CA ASP A 89 -14.42 19.70 -13.43
C ASP A 89 -15.55 19.63 -12.39
N ALA A 90 -15.91 20.80 -11.83
CA ALA A 90 -16.88 20.91 -10.77
C ALA A 90 -18.27 20.45 -11.18
N ASP A 91 -18.66 20.69 -12.42
CA ASP A 91 -20.01 20.33 -12.89
C ASP A 91 -20.20 18.81 -12.97
N LYS A 92 -19.19 18.11 -13.46
CA LYS A 92 -19.18 16.64 -13.50
C LYS A 92 -19.08 16.02 -12.11
N ALA A 93 -18.32 16.65 -11.21
CA ALA A 93 -18.06 16.14 -9.87
C ALA A 93 -19.23 16.32 -8.88
N LYS A 94 -20.31 17.02 -9.25
CA LYS A 94 -21.47 17.29 -8.37
C LYS A 94 -22.03 16.03 -7.71
N VAL A 95 -22.05 14.92 -8.44
CA VAL A 95 -22.57 13.63 -7.94
C VAL A 95 -21.81 13.12 -6.72
N LEU A 96 -20.49 13.35 -6.67
CA LEU A 96 -19.63 12.87 -5.58
C LEU A 96 -19.88 13.66 -4.29
N ASN A 97 -20.30 14.93 -4.39
CA ASN A 97 -20.55 15.80 -3.24
C ASN A 97 -22.04 15.94 -2.88
N ASP A 98 -22.91 15.24 -3.63
CA ASP A 98 -24.34 15.28 -3.37
C ASP A 98 -24.66 14.68 -1.98
N LYS A 99 -25.27 15.51 -1.13
CA LYS A 99 -25.66 15.13 0.25
C LYS A 99 -26.71 14.01 0.29
N LYS A 100 -27.48 13.84 -0.79
CA LYS A 100 -28.51 12.79 -0.90
C LYS A 100 -27.90 11.42 -1.24
N SER A 101 -26.71 11.40 -1.81
CA SER A 101 -26.01 10.15 -2.14
C SER A 101 -25.45 9.53 -0.89
N GLU A 102 -25.61 8.22 -0.74
CA GLU A 102 -25.03 7.43 0.34
C GLU A 102 -23.76 6.74 -0.15
N PRO A 103 -22.57 7.27 0.20
CA PRO A 103 -21.31 6.63 -0.17
C PRO A 103 -21.13 5.28 0.51
N SER A 104 -20.62 4.32 -0.22
CA SER A 104 -20.25 3.01 0.32
C SER A 104 -18.90 2.55 -0.25
N LEU A 105 -18.14 1.83 0.57
CA LEU A 105 -16.91 1.16 0.19
C LEU A 105 -17.13 -0.34 0.34
N ILE A 106 -16.92 -1.07 -0.73
CA ILE A 106 -17.17 -2.51 -0.81
C ILE A 106 -15.84 -3.22 -1.00
N ASP A 107 -15.53 -4.15 -0.12
CA ASP A 107 -14.47 -5.12 -0.33
C ASP A 107 -15.09 -6.44 -0.81
N PRO A 108 -14.94 -6.78 -2.10
CA PRO A 108 -15.52 -8.01 -2.64
C PRO A 108 -14.89 -9.28 -2.06
N ARG A 109 -13.63 -9.19 -1.63
CA ARG A 109 -12.88 -10.32 -1.10
C ARG A 109 -13.29 -10.65 0.34
N ALA A 110 -13.44 -9.62 1.16
CA ALA A 110 -13.92 -9.78 2.53
C ALA A 110 -15.45 -9.89 2.62
N GLY A 111 -16.19 -9.60 1.52
CA GLY A 111 -17.64 -9.62 1.49
C GLY A 111 -18.29 -8.55 2.35
N VAL A 112 -17.60 -7.43 2.59
CA VAL A 112 -18.08 -6.37 3.47
C VAL A 112 -18.39 -5.07 2.73
N LYS A 113 -19.40 -4.35 3.24
CA LYS A 113 -19.78 -3.02 2.80
C LYS A 113 -19.62 -2.05 3.97
N LEU A 114 -18.71 -1.09 3.82
CA LEU A 114 -18.48 -0.02 4.79
C LEU A 114 -19.29 1.21 4.39
N VAL A 115 -19.77 1.93 5.39
CA VAL A 115 -20.56 3.16 5.21
C VAL A 115 -19.87 4.35 5.88
N VAL A 116 -20.22 5.55 5.44
CA VAL A 116 -19.76 6.79 6.09
C VAL A 116 -20.48 6.93 7.43
N PRO A 117 -19.76 6.99 8.56
CA PRO A 117 -20.38 7.18 9.85
C PRO A 117 -20.99 8.59 9.95
N ALA A 118 -22.14 8.67 10.59
CA ALA A 118 -22.78 9.93 10.94
C ALA A 118 -22.64 10.15 12.46
N LEU A 119 -22.20 11.35 12.83
CA LEU A 119 -22.13 11.80 14.22
C LEU A 119 -23.31 12.73 14.49
N GLU A 120 -23.92 12.62 15.66
CA GLU A 120 -25.14 13.36 16.02
C GLU A 120 -25.02 14.88 15.81
N ASN A 121 -23.88 15.47 16.17
CA ASN A 121 -23.69 16.91 16.12
C ASN A 121 -22.94 17.42 14.85
N VAL A 122 -22.36 16.52 14.07
CA VAL A 122 -21.48 16.86 12.92
C VAL A 122 -22.07 16.37 11.60
N GLY A 123 -22.93 15.36 11.65
CA GLY A 123 -23.46 14.67 10.47
C GLY A 123 -22.47 13.65 9.92
N GLN A 124 -22.57 13.37 8.61
CA GLN A 124 -21.69 12.39 7.95
C GLN A 124 -20.24 12.88 7.88
N LEU A 125 -19.29 12.00 8.17
CA LEU A 125 -17.87 12.29 8.09
C LEU A 125 -17.38 12.33 6.62
N ARG A 126 -17.84 13.31 5.90
CA ARG A 126 -17.44 13.62 4.51
C ARG A 126 -17.51 15.10 4.22
N GLN A 127 -16.72 15.54 3.27
CA GLN A 127 -16.85 16.87 2.70
C GLN A 127 -17.96 16.85 1.64
N SER A 128 -19.02 17.61 1.88
CA SER A 128 -20.19 17.73 0.99
C SER A 128 -20.43 19.17 0.54
N ALA A 129 -19.42 20.03 0.64
CA ALA A 129 -19.46 21.36 0.05
C ALA A 129 -19.57 21.26 -1.48
N PRO A 130 -20.13 22.27 -2.17
CA PRO A 130 -20.10 22.29 -3.64
C PRO A 130 -18.69 22.05 -4.16
N PRO A 131 -18.54 21.22 -5.21
CA PRO A 131 -17.21 20.94 -5.73
C PRO A 131 -16.62 22.19 -6.40
N GLU A 132 -15.31 22.39 -6.24
CA GLU A 132 -14.56 23.47 -6.84
C GLU A 132 -13.36 22.90 -7.61
N ASN A 133 -13.06 23.45 -8.77
CA ASN A 133 -11.95 23.02 -9.60
C ASN A 133 -10.62 23.15 -8.87
N GLY A 134 -9.80 22.11 -8.95
CA GLY A 134 -8.49 22.04 -8.30
C GLY A 134 -8.52 21.65 -6.84
N LYS A 135 -9.66 21.66 -6.16
CA LYS A 135 -9.77 21.27 -4.75
C LYS A 135 -9.84 19.76 -4.57
N SER A 136 -9.29 19.30 -3.44
CA SER A 136 -9.38 17.90 -3.03
C SER A 136 -10.46 17.73 -1.97
N TYR A 137 -11.21 16.66 -2.10
CA TYR A 137 -12.28 16.27 -1.18
C TYR A 137 -12.01 14.90 -0.61
N TRP A 138 -12.63 14.61 0.52
CA TRP A 138 -12.48 13.32 1.18
C TRP A 138 -13.76 12.91 1.91
N MET A 139 -13.84 11.62 2.16
CA MET A 139 -14.84 10.98 3.02
C MET A 139 -14.19 9.82 3.78
N VAL A 140 -14.79 9.45 4.91
CA VAL A 140 -14.30 8.38 5.78
C VAL A 140 -15.34 7.29 5.86
N PHE A 141 -14.91 6.05 5.73
CA PHE A 141 -15.74 4.86 5.91
C PHE A 141 -15.38 4.18 7.23
N SER A 142 -16.39 3.75 7.99
CA SER A 142 -16.18 3.01 9.23
C SER A 142 -15.67 1.61 8.93
N ASN A 143 -14.50 1.26 9.44
CA ASN A 143 -13.88 -0.06 9.32
C ASN A 143 -13.79 -0.76 10.68
N LYS A 144 -14.87 -0.66 11.46
CA LYS A 144 -14.94 -1.23 12.81
C LYS A 144 -14.66 -2.73 12.77
N GLY A 145 -13.72 -3.17 13.61
CA GLY A 145 -13.25 -4.56 13.60
C GLY A 145 -12.23 -4.86 12.50
N ARG A 146 -11.86 -3.86 11.68
CA ARG A 146 -10.77 -3.91 10.69
C ARG A 146 -10.90 -5.03 9.65
N PRO A 147 -12.09 -5.28 9.09
CA PRO A 147 -12.25 -6.29 8.03
C PRO A 147 -11.46 -5.92 6.77
N VAL A 148 -11.37 -4.63 6.42
CA VAL A 148 -10.57 -4.14 5.30
C VAL A 148 -9.16 -3.79 5.78
N LYS A 149 -8.14 -4.26 5.07
CA LYS A 149 -6.73 -4.13 5.43
C LYS A 149 -5.95 -3.38 4.33
N ARG A 150 -4.73 -2.98 4.65
CA ARG A 150 -3.79 -2.44 3.66
C ARG A 150 -3.50 -3.50 2.60
N GLY A 151 -3.51 -3.07 1.33
CA GLY A 151 -3.31 -3.94 0.17
C GLY A 151 -4.60 -4.55 -0.37
N ASP A 152 -5.72 -4.47 0.34
CA ASP A 152 -7.00 -4.96 -0.16
C ASP A 152 -7.51 -4.12 -1.34
N ARG A 153 -8.25 -4.75 -2.24
CA ARG A 153 -8.88 -4.11 -3.39
C ARG A 153 -10.33 -3.82 -3.07
N VAL A 154 -10.68 -2.54 -3.11
CA VAL A 154 -12.01 -2.07 -2.76
C VAL A 154 -12.67 -1.32 -3.89
N ASN A 155 -13.99 -1.28 -3.87
CA ASN A 155 -14.81 -0.50 -4.78
C ASN A 155 -15.51 0.61 -4.00
N VAL A 156 -15.44 1.84 -4.50
CA VAL A 156 -16.15 2.98 -3.92
C VAL A 156 -17.33 3.33 -4.80
N VAL A 157 -18.52 3.42 -4.19
CA VAL A 157 -19.78 3.75 -4.87
C VAL A 157 -20.38 4.98 -4.21
N ILE A 158 -20.74 6.00 -5.01
CA ILE A 158 -21.37 7.24 -4.56
C ILE A 158 -22.44 7.62 -5.57
N GLY A 159 -23.70 7.30 -5.27
CA GLY A 159 -24.77 7.46 -6.26
C GLY A 159 -24.45 6.68 -7.55
N GLN A 160 -24.29 7.40 -8.66
CA GLN A 160 -23.95 6.82 -9.97
C GLN A 160 -22.42 6.68 -10.17
N PHE A 161 -21.62 7.36 -9.34
CA PHE A 161 -20.17 7.22 -9.41
C PHE A 161 -19.72 5.87 -8.86
N GLN A 162 -18.85 5.20 -9.60
CA GLN A 162 -18.25 3.93 -9.18
C GLN A 162 -16.76 3.90 -9.53
N ALA A 163 -15.94 3.63 -8.54
CA ALA A 163 -14.51 3.42 -8.71
C ALA A 163 -14.15 2.03 -8.20
N ASN A 164 -13.71 1.14 -9.11
CA ASN A 164 -13.45 -0.25 -8.81
C ASN A 164 -11.97 -0.58 -8.69
N GLY A 165 -11.65 -1.50 -7.79
CA GLY A 165 -10.31 -2.08 -7.68
C GLY A 165 -9.26 -1.12 -7.11
N LEU A 166 -9.66 -0.12 -6.33
CA LEU A 166 -8.75 0.76 -5.62
C LEU A 166 -7.99 -0.02 -4.56
N ILE A 167 -6.70 0.22 -4.43
CA ILE A 167 -5.87 -0.42 -3.41
C ILE A 167 -5.86 0.46 -2.17
N VAL A 168 -6.04 -0.16 -1.00
CA VAL A 168 -5.93 0.48 0.30
C VAL A 168 -4.45 0.63 0.67
N ASP A 169 -3.98 1.87 0.85
CA ASP A 169 -2.58 2.18 1.25
C ASP A 169 -2.43 2.27 2.77
#